data_3082b38892d1eab18aaa567aca8e7505
#
_entry.id   3082b38892d1eab18aaa567aca8e7505
#
_cell.length_a   1.000
_cell.length_b   1.000
_cell.length_c   1.000
_cell.angle_alpha   90.00
_cell.angle_beta   90.00
_cell.angle_gamma   90.00
#
_symmetry.space_group_name_H-M   'P 1'
#
loop_
_entity.id
_entity.type
_entity.pdbx_description
1 polymer ?
#
loop_
_entity_poly.entity_id
_entity_poly.type
_entity_poly.pdbx_seq_one_letter_code
_entity_poly.pdbx_strand_id
1 'polypeptide(L)'
;MASFVIEGGHKLHGEITPQGAKNEVLQILCATLLTSEEVIVNNIPDILDVNNLIQLLREMGVKVAKKGMHSYSFQADAVDLNYLESDDFLKKCSSLRGSVMLVGPLVARFGKALISKPGGDKIGRRRLDTHFVGIQKLGASFKYDALRSVYQIEAKELTGTYMLLD
;
A
#
# COMPACT_ATOMS: atom_id res chain seq x y z
N MET A 1 10.39 25.57 -11.70
CA MET A 1 10.76 24.78 -10.51
C MET A 1 10.47 25.65 -9.29
N ALA A 2 9.83 25.09 -8.26
CA ALA A 2 9.72 25.76 -6.98
C ALA A 2 11.05 25.61 -6.22
N SER A 3 11.48 26.67 -5.52
CA SER A 3 12.69 26.66 -4.68
C SER A 3 12.34 27.15 -3.29
N PHE A 4 13.02 26.61 -2.29
CA PHE A 4 12.98 27.15 -0.93
C PHE A 4 14.17 28.05 -0.70
N VAL A 5 13.92 29.23 -0.13
CA VAL A 5 14.97 30.12 0.37
C VAL A 5 14.96 30.03 1.88
N ILE A 6 16.09 29.62 2.46
CA ILE A 6 16.21 29.42 3.90
C ILE A 6 17.27 30.39 4.44
N GLU A 7 16.86 31.28 5.35
CA GLU A 7 17.75 32.14 6.08
C GLU A 7 17.97 31.57 7.50
N GLY A 8 19.21 31.29 7.84
CA GLY A 8 19.60 30.79 9.16
C GLY A 8 19.90 31.94 10.16
N GLY A 9 20.27 31.53 11.38
CA GLY A 9 20.69 32.48 12.43
C GLY A 9 19.56 33.10 13.26
N HIS A 10 18.31 32.75 12.99
CA HIS A 10 17.16 33.24 13.76
C HIS A 10 16.78 32.21 14.85
N LYS A 11 16.45 32.72 16.05
CA LYS A 11 15.93 31.92 17.14
C LYS A 11 14.49 31.54 16.82
N LEU A 12 14.21 30.24 16.75
CA LEU A 12 12.87 29.75 16.47
C LEU A 12 12.00 29.82 17.73
N HIS A 13 10.75 30.27 17.55
CA HIS A 13 9.72 30.29 18.57
C HIS A 13 8.36 30.01 17.92
N GLY A 14 7.55 29.13 18.50
CA GLY A 14 6.23 28.76 18.00
C GLY A 14 5.88 27.31 18.28
N GLU A 15 4.69 26.92 17.83
CA GLU A 15 4.18 25.57 17.93
C GLU A 15 3.97 24.99 16.53
N ILE A 16 4.18 23.69 16.39
CA ILE A 16 3.92 22.94 15.15
C ILE A 16 3.12 21.70 15.48
N THR A 17 2.02 21.49 14.78
CA THR A 17 1.24 20.26 14.84
C THR A 17 1.63 19.36 13.67
N PRO A 18 2.24 18.19 13.90
CA PRO A 18 2.61 17.29 12.82
C PRO A 18 1.37 16.69 12.16
N GLN A 19 1.44 16.48 10.85
CA GLN A 19 0.45 15.69 10.12
C GLN A 19 0.64 14.20 10.39
N GLY A 20 -0.35 13.39 10.00
CA GLY A 20 -0.25 11.92 10.03
C GLY A 20 0.96 11.41 9.23
N ALA A 21 1.55 10.30 9.68
CA ALA A 21 2.75 9.73 9.07
C ALA A 21 2.43 9.02 7.75
N LYS A 22 3.10 9.41 6.65
CA LYS A 22 2.92 8.80 5.33
C LYS A 22 3.05 7.27 5.36
N ASN A 23 4.13 6.78 5.95
CA ASN A 23 4.43 5.34 5.90
C ASN A 23 3.48 4.51 6.77
N GLU A 24 2.94 5.08 7.82
CA GLU A 24 1.92 4.45 8.65
C GLU A 24 0.59 4.35 7.91
N VAL A 25 0.12 5.47 7.36
CA VAL A 25 -1.18 5.50 6.68
C VAL A 25 -1.22 4.61 5.44
N LEU A 26 -0.13 4.49 4.68
CA LEU A 26 -0.09 3.58 3.54
C LEU A 26 -0.34 2.12 3.95
N GLN A 27 0.14 1.70 5.12
CA GLN A 27 -0.11 0.36 5.65
C GLN A 27 -1.53 0.21 6.17
N ILE A 28 -2.04 1.20 6.91
CA ILE A 28 -3.41 1.21 7.44
C ILE A 28 -4.44 1.16 6.30
N LEU A 29 -4.24 1.94 5.24
CA LEU A 29 -5.11 1.95 4.08
C LEU A 29 -5.15 0.58 3.38
N CYS A 30 -4.01 -0.08 3.23
CA CYS A 30 -3.99 -1.45 2.70
C CYS A 30 -4.72 -2.43 3.63
N ALA A 31 -4.59 -2.28 4.95
CA ALA A 31 -5.25 -3.14 5.93
C ALA A 31 -6.79 -3.03 5.91
N THR A 32 -7.36 -1.94 5.37
CA THR A 32 -8.82 -1.83 5.19
C THR A 32 -9.40 -2.91 4.27
N LEU A 33 -8.58 -3.52 3.42
CA LEU A 33 -8.97 -4.64 2.57
C LEU A 33 -9.24 -5.93 3.36
N LEU A 34 -8.82 -6.04 4.62
CA LEU A 34 -9.00 -7.24 5.44
C LEU A 34 -10.44 -7.47 5.91
N THR A 35 -11.30 -6.47 5.83
CA THR A 35 -12.71 -6.55 6.24
C THR A 35 -13.65 -6.02 5.18
N SER A 36 -14.91 -6.49 5.19
CA SER A 36 -16.02 -5.91 4.41
C SER A 36 -16.74 -4.77 5.14
N GLU A 37 -16.45 -4.60 6.42
CA GLU A 37 -17.05 -3.55 7.24
C GLU A 37 -16.50 -2.17 6.88
N GLU A 38 -17.27 -1.11 7.19
CA GLU A 38 -16.79 0.26 7.03
C GLU A 38 -15.72 0.58 8.08
N VAL A 39 -14.53 0.97 7.63
CA VAL A 39 -13.42 1.40 8.48
C VAL A 39 -13.23 2.90 8.31
N ILE A 40 -13.22 3.66 9.40
CA ILE A 40 -12.95 5.10 9.39
C ILE A 40 -11.49 5.32 9.80
N VAL A 41 -10.75 6.01 8.95
CA VAL A 41 -9.36 6.39 9.18
C VAL A 41 -9.27 7.90 9.29
N ASN A 42 -8.74 8.37 10.41
CA ASN A 42 -8.54 9.79 10.70
C ASN A 42 -7.07 10.20 10.56
N ASN A 43 -6.83 11.51 10.51
CA ASN A 43 -5.49 12.10 10.41
C ASN A 43 -4.70 11.61 9.19
N ILE A 44 -5.38 11.41 8.08
CA ILE A 44 -4.75 11.05 6.80
C ILE A 44 -4.06 12.30 6.23
N PRO A 45 -2.73 12.28 6.00
CA PRO A 45 -2.01 13.40 5.44
C PRO A 45 -2.34 13.58 3.95
N ASP A 46 -2.44 14.83 3.51
CA ASP A 46 -2.64 15.16 2.10
C ASP A 46 -1.30 15.13 1.35
N ILE A 47 -0.89 13.94 0.97
CA ILE A 47 0.39 13.65 0.30
C ILE A 47 0.10 12.84 -0.98
N LEU A 48 0.85 13.10 -2.04
CA LEU A 48 0.64 12.48 -3.35
C LEU A 48 0.57 10.95 -3.31
N ASP A 49 1.50 10.29 -2.61
CA ASP A 49 1.52 8.83 -2.50
C ASP A 49 0.26 8.28 -1.81
N VAL A 50 -0.23 9.01 -0.79
CA VAL A 50 -1.44 8.63 -0.05
C VAL A 50 -2.67 8.78 -0.93
N ASN A 51 -2.78 9.90 -1.65
CA ASN A 51 -3.88 10.15 -2.57
C ASN A 51 -3.89 9.14 -3.72
N ASN A 52 -2.72 8.77 -4.24
CA ASN A 52 -2.58 7.73 -5.27
C ASN A 52 -3.03 6.35 -4.75
N LEU A 53 -2.71 5.99 -3.51
CA LEU A 53 -3.19 4.74 -2.91
C LEU A 53 -4.71 4.76 -2.69
N ILE A 54 -5.26 5.86 -2.19
CA ILE A 54 -6.72 6.03 -2.04
C ILE A 54 -7.42 5.87 -3.38
N GLN A 55 -6.87 6.44 -4.44
CA GLN A 55 -7.42 6.32 -5.79
C GLN A 55 -7.33 4.87 -6.29
N LEU A 56 -6.21 4.21 -6.07
CA LEU A 56 -6.02 2.79 -6.43
C LEU A 56 -7.05 1.89 -5.72
N LEU A 57 -7.29 2.10 -4.42
CA LEU A 57 -8.31 1.37 -3.67
C LEU A 57 -9.72 1.58 -4.24
N ARG A 58 -10.08 2.81 -4.64
CA ARG A 58 -11.37 3.09 -5.32
C ARG A 58 -11.53 2.28 -6.60
N GLU A 59 -10.49 2.24 -7.41
CA GLU A 59 -10.48 1.52 -8.69
C GLU A 59 -10.51 0.00 -8.50
N MET A 60 -9.99 -0.48 -7.36
CA MET A 60 -10.17 -1.87 -6.92
C MET A 60 -11.60 -2.18 -6.43
N GLY A 61 -12.50 -1.21 -6.42
CA GLY A 61 -13.89 -1.40 -5.96
C GLY A 61 -14.14 -1.08 -4.49
N VAL A 62 -13.15 -0.55 -3.76
CA VAL A 62 -13.36 -0.08 -2.38
C VAL A 62 -14.19 1.20 -2.40
N LYS A 63 -15.29 1.22 -1.66
CA LYS A 63 -16.08 2.42 -1.45
C LYS A 63 -15.32 3.37 -0.53
N VAL A 64 -14.97 4.54 -1.03
CA VAL A 64 -14.22 5.54 -0.26
C VAL A 64 -15.00 6.84 -0.19
N ALA A 65 -15.34 7.27 1.01
CA ALA A 65 -16.05 8.53 1.24
C ALA A 65 -15.23 9.46 2.15
N LYS A 66 -15.16 10.74 1.79
CA LYS A 66 -14.53 11.76 2.64
C LYS A 66 -15.49 12.13 3.78
N LYS A 67 -15.06 11.95 5.02
CA LYS A 67 -15.83 12.26 6.23
C LYS A 67 -15.42 13.60 6.86
N GLY A 68 -14.22 14.11 6.53
CA GLY A 68 -13.68 15.37 7.05
C GLY A 68 -12.42 15.79 6.30
N MET A 69 -11.73 16.83 6.78
CA MET A 69 -10.54 17.37 6.11
C MET A 69 -9.44 16.30 5.94
N HIS A 70 -9.20 15.51 6.97
CA HIS A 70 -8.18 14.45 7.01
C HIS A 70 -8.79 13.10 7.43
N SER A 71 -10.09 12.87 7.16
CA SER A 71 -10.83 11.69 7.57
C SER A 71 -11.58 11.10 6.38
N TYR A 72 -11.43 9.78 6.20
CA TYR A 72 -12.09 9.02 5.16
C TYR A 72 -12.64 7.72 5.72
N SER A 73 -13.75 7.25 5.14
CA SER A 73 -14.20 5.87 5.34
C SER A 73 -13.85 5.01 4.13
N PHE A 74 -13.56 3.74 4.43
CA PHE A 74 -13.22 2.71 3.46
C PHE A 74 -14.10 1.50 3.71
N GLN A 75 -14.75 0.98 2.67
CA GLN A 75 -15.53 -0.25 2.76
C GLN A 75 -15.18 -1.16 1.57
N ALA A 76 -14.52 -2.27 1.86
CA ALA A 76 -14.04 -3.23 0.86
C ALA A 76 -14.97 -4.44 0.74
N ASP A 77 -16.28 -4.22 0.55
CA ASP A 77 -17.30 -5.25 0.44
C ASP A 77 -17.41 -5.86 -0.97
N ALA A 78 -16.91 -5.18 -2.01
CA ALA A 78 -17.01 -5.57 -3.40
C ALA A 78 -15.70 -5.32 -4.19
N VAL A 79 -14.60 -5.91 -3.71
CA VAL A 79 -13.29 -5.76 -4.38
C VAL A 79 -13.27 -6.51 -5.72
N ASP A 80 -12.94 -5.82 -6.81
CA ASP A 80 -12.78 -6.42 -8.14
C ASP A 80 -11.39 -7.03 -8.29
N LEU A 81 -11.32 -8.34 -8.16
CA LEU A 81 -10.08 -9.09 -8.32
C LEU A 81 -9.61 -9.17 -9.78
N ASN A 82 -10.49 -8.96 -10.78
CA ASN A 82 -10.08 -8.94 -12.18
C ASN A 82 -9.29 -7.67 -12.50
N TYR A 83 -9.59 -6.57 -11.81
CA TYR A 83 -8.84 -5.32 -11.98
C TYR A 83 -7.35 -5.49 -11.65
N LEU A 84 -6.98 -6.40 -10.74
CA LEU A 84 -5.57 -6.68 -10.40
C LEU A 84 -4.74 -7.15 -11.60
N GLU A 85 -5.39 -7.73 -12.63
CA GLU A 85 -4.72 -8.24 -13.83
C GLU A 85 -4.59 -7.17 -14.94
N SER A 86 -5.22 -6.02 -14.74
CA SER A 86 -5.20 -4.92 -15.72
C SER A 86 -3.84 -4.21 -15.79
N ASP A 87 -3.50 -3.75 -16.98
CA ASP A 87 -2.28 -2.96 -17.18
C ASP A 87 -2.32 -1.64 -16.41
N ASP A 88 -3.51 -1.08 -16.18
CA ASP A 88 -3.71 0.14 -15.40
C ASP A 88 -3.34 -0.07 -13.93
N PHE A 89 -3.83 -1.14 -13.30
CA PHE A 89 -3.45 -1.52 -11.94
C PHE A 89 -1.95 -1.72 -11.82
N LEU A 90 -1.36 -2.52 -12.71
CA LEU A 90 0.07 -2.84 -12.70
C LEU A 90 0.93 -1.58 -12.87
N LYS A 91 0.52 -0.66 -13.75
CA LYS A 91 1.20 0.62 -13.95
C LYS A 91 1.16 1.49 -12.69
N LYS A 92 0.00 1.60 -12.03
CA LYS A 92 -0.16 2.36 -10.78
C LYS A 92 0.66 1.74 -9.64
N CYS A 93 0.64 0.43 -9.51
CA CYS A 93 1.51 -0.27 -8.54
C CYS A 93 3.00 -0.01 -8.81
N SER A 94 3.43 0.03 -10.08
CA SER A 94 4.82 0.30 -10.43
C SER A 94 5.27 1.72 -10.10
N SER A 95 4.36 2.68 -9.99
CA SER A 95 4.66 4.07 -9.63
C SER A 95 4.63 4.33 -8.12
N LEU A 96 4.00 3.45 -7.34
CA LEU A 96 3.79 3.62 -5.90
C LEU A 96 4.48 2.50 -5.11
N ARG A 97 5.56 2.81 -4.39
CA ARG A 97 6.25 1.78 -3.60
C ARG A 97 5.38 1.17 -2.51
N GLY A 98 4.50 1.96 -1.91
CA GLY A 98 3.55 1.49 -0.89
C GLY A 98 2.59 0.41 -1.37
N SER A 99 2.43 0.23 -2.68
CA SER A 99 1.56 -0.80 -3.28
C SER A 99 1.94 -2.23 -2.87
N VAL A 100 3.21 -2.49 -2.49
CA VAL A 100 3.63 -3.79 -1.98
C VAL A 100 2.86 -4.21 -0.74
N MET A 101 2.37 -3.27 0.05
CA MET A 101 1.60 -3.53 1.26
C MET A 101 0.19 -4.09 0.97
N LEU A 102 -0.29 -4.01 -0.28
CA LEU A 102 -1.53 -4.65 -0.73
C LEU A 102 -1.43 -6.19 -0.71
N VAL A 103 -0.23 -6.74 -0.87
CA VAL A 103 -0.01 -8.18 -1.00
C VAL A 103 -0.56 -8.95 0.20
N GLY A 104 -0.23 -8.53 1.42
CA GLY A 104 -0.67 -9.20 2.64
C GLY A 104 -2.20 -9.32 2.72
N PRO A 105 -2.94 -8.21 2.73
CA PRO A 105 -4.40 -8.21 2.79
C PRO A 105 -5.07 -8.96 1.63
N LEU A 106 -4.57 -8.80 0.40
CA LEU A 106 -5.13 -9.49 -0.77
C LEU A 106 -4.97 -11.01 -0.68
N VAL A 107 -3.79 -11.49 -0.31
CA VAL A 107 -3.55 -12.93 -0.14
C VAL A 107 -4.34 -13.47 1.05
N ALA A 108 -4.35 -12.76 2.18
CA ALA A 108 -5.03 -13.22 3.39
C ALA A 108 -6.55 -13.35 3.21
N ARG A 109 -7.18 -12.41 2.50
CA ARG A 109 -8.65 -12.39 2.36
C ARG A 109 -9.15 -13.05 1.08
N PHE A 110 -8.42 -12.89 -0.02
CA PHE A 110 -8.87 -13.30 -1.34
C PHE A 110 -8.06 -14.45 -1.95
N GLY A 111 -7.01 -14.89 -1.26
CA GLY A 111 -6.17 -16.00 -1.70
C GLY A 111 -5.23 -15.66 -2.86
N LYS A 112 -5.29 -14.43 -3.41
CA LYS A 112 -4.38 -14.05 -4.50
C LYS A 112 -4.00 -12.58 -4.44
N ALA A 113 -2.76 -12.28 -4.88
CA ALA A 113 -2.31 -10.94 -5.18
C ALA A 113 -1.48 -10.92 -6.46
N LEU A 114 -1.65 -9.88 -7.26
CA LEU A 114 -0.83 -9.58 -8.40
C LEU A 114 -0.23 -8.20 -8.18
N ILE A 115 1.07 -8.04 -8.36
CA ILE A 115 1.72 -6.76 -8.17
C ILE A 115 2.91 -6.63 -9.12
N SER A 116 3.03 -5.49 -9.77
CA SER A 116 4.24 -5.17 -10.52
C SER A 116 5.41 -4.89 -9.58
N LYS A 117 6.63 -4.97 -10.10
CA LYS A 117 7.81 -4.55 -9.35
C LYS A 117 7.61 -3.11 -8.85
N PRO A 118 7.51 -2.88 -7.53
CA PRO A 118 7.19 -1.56 -7.00
C PRO A 118 8.27 -0.53 -7.34
N GLY A 119 7.85 0.61 -7.84
CA GLY A 119 8.69 1.74 -8.17
C GLY A 119 8.88 2.72 -7.01
N GLY A 120 8.69 4.00 -7.28
CA GLY A 120 8.86 5.12 -6.36
C GLY A 120 10.27 5.74 -6.46
N ASP A 121 10.64 6.53 -5.46
CA ASP A 121 11.88 7.31 -5.46
C ASP A 121 13.14 6.45 -5.62
N LYS A 122 14.07 6.90 -6.45
CA LYS A 122 15.35 6.24 -6.73
C LYS A 122 16.38 6.56 -5.63
N ILE A 123 16.11 6.14 -4.39
CA ILE A 123 16.98 6.38 -3.23
C ILE A 123 17.83 5.16 -2.84
N GLY A 124 18.06 4.26 -3.79
CA GLY A 124 18.87 3.05 -3.61
C GLY A 124 18.07 1.74 -3.64
N ARG A 125 18.79 0.62 -3.54
CA ARG A 125 18.19 -0.73 -3.56
C ARG A 125 17.45 -1.01 -2.26
N ARG A 126 16.16 -1.26 -2.35
CA ARG A 126 15.31 -1.67 -1.22
C ARG A 126 14.73 -3.05 -1.51
N ARG A 127 15.20 -4.03 -0.78
CA ARG A 127 14.81 -5.45 -0.94
C ARG A 127 13.36 -5.65 -0.49
N LEU A 128 12.68 -6.61 -1.13
CA LEU A 128 11.32 -7.06 -0.82
C LEU A 128 11.28 -8.56 -0.50
N ASP A 129 12.40 -9.22 -0.63
CA ASP A 129 12.55 -10.67 -0.46
C ASP A 129 12.06 -11.13 0.90
N THR A 130 12.32 -10.39 1.97
CA THR A 130 11.83 -10.74 3.33
C THR A 130 10.31 -10.85 3.37
N HIS A 131 9.58 -9.94 2.70
CA HIS A 131 8.11 -10.03 2.59
C HIS A 131 7.67 -11.30 1.86
N PHE A 132 8.31 -11.59 0.72
CA PHE A 132 7.93 -12.75 -0.09
C PHE A 132 8.32 -14.06 0.58
N VAL A 133 9.50 -14.14 1.19
CA VAL A 133 9.91 -15.31 1.98
C VAL A 133 8.96 -15.54 3.15
N GLY A 134 8.55 -14.48 3.85
CA GLY A 134 7.59 -14.57 4.94
C GLY A 134 6.24 -15.15 4.48
N ILE A 135 5.68 -14.60 3.40
CA ILE A 135 4.40 -15.08 2.85
C ILE A 135 4.50 -16.51 2.33
N GLN A 136 5.61 -16.91 1.69
CA GLN A 136 5.84 -18.29 1.27
C GLN A 136 5.93 -19.25 2.46
N LYS A 137 6.60 -18.88 3.55
CA LYS A 137 6.63 -19.69 4.78
C LYS A 137 5.26 -19.85 5.43
N LEU A 138 4.35 -18.89 5.21
CA LEU A 138 2.95 -19.01 5.63
C LEU A 138 2.11 -19.91 4.70
N GLY A 139 2.68 -20.48 3.63
CA GLY A 139 2.03 -21.44 2.74
C GLY A 139 1.62 -20.88 1.37
N ALA A 140 1.90 -19.62 1.05
CA ALA A 140 1.60 -19.06 -0.25
C ALA A 140 2.61 -19.52 -1.33
N SER A 141 2.14 -19.71 -2.55
CA SER A 141 2.97 -19.87 -3.73
C SER A 141 3.40 -18.49 -4.26
N PHE A 142 4.59 -18.42 -4.84
CA PHE A 142 5.14 -17.20 -5.40
C PHE A 142 5.71 -17.49 -6.79
N LYS A 143 5.30 -16.70 -7.76
CA LYS A 143 5.83 -16.75 -9.13
C LYS A 143 6.21 -15.34 -9.58
N TYR A 144 7.26 -15.25 -10.37
CA TYR A 144 7.66 -14.01 -11.02
C TYR A 144 7.57 -14.17 -12.53
N ASP A 145 6.72 -13.35 -13.16
CA ASP A 145 6.64 -13.22 -14.60
C ASP A 145 7.64 -12.15 -15.05
N ALA A 146 8.75 -12.61 -15.64
CA ALA A 146 9.82 -11.73 -16.09
C ALA A 146 9.41 -10.87 -17.30
N LEU A 147 8.50 -11.35 -18.15
CA LEU A 147 8.05 -10.63 -19.32
C LEU A 147 7.18 -9.42 -18.94
N ARG A 148 6.29 -9.62 -18.00
CA ARG A 148 5.40 -8.56 -17.49
C ARG A 148 6.00 -7.80 -16.28
N SER A 149 7.13 -8.28 -15.72
CA SER A 149 7.71 -7.77 -14.46
C SER A 149 6.72 -7.77 -13.29
N VAL A 150 5.95 -8.87 -13.17
CA VAL A 150 4.86 -9.03 -12.21
C VAL A 150 5.16 -10.16 -11.22
N TYR A 151 4.89 -9.92 -9.95
CA TYR A 151 4.86 -10.93 -8.91
C TYR A 151 3.42 -11.43 -8.75
N GLN A 152 3.24 -12.73 -8.81
CA GLN A 152 1.99 -13.44 -8.59
C GLN A 152 2.10 -14.26 -7.32
N ILE A 153 1.22 -14.02 -6.37
CA ILE A 153 1.19 -14.68 -5.08
C ILE A 153 -0.20 -15.30 -4.91
N GLU A 154 -0.24 -16.59 -4.56
CA GLU A 154 -1.49 -17.32 -4.37
C GLU A 154 -1.40 -18.19 -3.12
N ALA A 155 -2.48 -18.25 -2.35
CA ALA A 155 -2.63 -19.14 -1.22
C ALA A 155 -4.06 -19.67 -1.16
N LYS A 156 -4.23 -20.98 -0.94
CA LYS A 156 -5.53 -21.54 -0.60
C LYS A 156 -5.87 -21.26 0.86
N GLU A 157 -4.86 -21.34 1.71
CA GLU A 157 -4.92 -21.11 3.13
C GLU A 157 -3.53 -20.65 3.60
N LEU A 158 -3.49 -19.72 4.54
CA LEU A 158 -2.28 -19.31 5.22
C LEU A 158 -2.21 -20.01 6.57
N THR A 159 -1.09 -20.68 6.84
CA THR A 159 -0.84 -21.42 8.07
C THR A 159 0.23 -20.74 8.91
N GLY A 160 0.03 -20.72 10.24
CA GLY A 160 1.01 -20.18 11.16
C GLY A 160 2.32 -20.99 11.12
N THR A 161 3.44 -20.30 11.17
CA THR A 161 4.77 -20.93 11.20
C THR A 161 5.73 -20.12 12.05
N TYR A 162 6.76 -20.77 12.58
CA TYR A 162 7.88 -20.06 13.18
C TYR A 162 8.87 -19.63 12.10
N MET A 163 9.25 -18.34 12.12
CA MET A 163 10.27 -17.82 11.22
C MET A 163 11.15 -16.78 11.92
N LEU A 164 12.43 -16.86 11.68
CA LEU A 164 13.37 -15.81 11.98
C LEU A 164 13.50 -14.95 10.73
N LEU A 165 13.33 -13.66 10.88
CA LEU A 165 13.54 -12.67 9.81
C LEU A 165 14.86 -11.95 10.09
N ASP A 166 15.72 -11.89 9.07
CA ASP A 166 17.00 -11.15 9.11
C ASP A 166 16.78 -9.66 8.82
#